data_0307a9a63c4a4f92fe7c99d18ee390e9
#
_entry.id   0307a9a63c4a4f92fe7c99d18ee390e9
#
_cell.length_a   1.000
_cell.length_b   1.000
_cell.length_c   1.000
_cell.angle_alpha   90.00
_cell.angle_beta   90.00
_cell.angle_gamma   90.00
#
_symmetry.space_group_name_H-M   'P 1'
#
loop_
_entity.id
_entity.type
_entity.pdbx_description
1 polymer ?
#
loop_
_entity_poly.entity_id
_entity_poly.type
_entity_poly.pdbx_seq_one_letter_code
_entity_poly.pdbx_strand_id
1 'polypeptide(L)'
;MVETIKNRINDSASTRWGIMLLVSFTMATNYYFYDALSPLKFLMERELGFSSADYGFFTAAYSIPNVFLLMAVVGGIILDKIGIRITGFAFIFIQFAGAVVTAYGASPYFNQGGFGYDFMNSFWTNYSPALKTTSLGFFLFGLGAETSIVVISKVIVKWFKGKEIALALGLNIAIARLGMGAAMILSPRLIIDSSAITPIWNNWTAPIWFGALLLGIGLLAFLVYMIWDIRFDREVKERMEADPTEEFRLKDLAKLMTNRSFLLISALCVTFYSAVFPFMKYAPDLMINKFGVNPTLAGDIASILPFGTLVFTPVFAYICDYKGKSASLMLIGSLLLVFVHMTFAVTTLTPFIPMFVLGVAFSLVPAAMWPAVAKIVETNKIGTAYGAMFTIQAFGLMVFPYLIGVVLDHYNPGVAETLTAGGEAVYNYTMPLLMMAALGVIGFVFAILLKRDDKTSGYGLELPNKMD
;
A
#
# COMPACT_ATOMS: atom_id res chain seq x y z
N MET A 1 17.38 35.76 37.43
CA MET A 1 17.96 34.40 37.27
C MET A 1 17.50 33.93 35.88
N VAL A 2 18.38 34.05 34.87
CA VAL A 2 18.06 33.60 33.50
C VAL A 2 18.14 32.08 33.54
N GLU A 3 16.98 31.40 33.54
CA GLU A 3 16.95 29.95 33.32
C GLU A 3 17.57 29.67 31.95
N THR A 4 18.71 29.00 31.99
CA THR A 4 19.36 28.48 30.78
C THR A 4 18.39 27.51 30.12
N ILE A 5 17.76 27.93 29.02
CA ILE A 5 16.86 27.09 28.22
C ILE A 5 17.74 25.93 27.71
N LYS A 6 17.63 24.79 28.37
CA LYS A 6 18.32 23.57 27.95
C LYS A 6 17.76 23.19 26.60
N ASN A 7 18.53 23.34 25.52
CA ASN A 7 18.12 22.97 24.17
C ASN A 7 17.73 21.48 24.16
N ARG A 8 16.52 21.20 23.73
CA ARG A 8 16.01 19.81 23.58
C ARG A 8 16.69 19.12 22.41
N ILE A 9 16.85 17.81 22.46
CA ILE A 9 17.41 17.01 21.35
C ILE A 9 16.67 17.29 20.04
N ASN A 10 15.33 17.45 20.07
CA ASN A 10 14.56 17.77 18.88
C ASN A 10 14.64 19.25 18.44
N ASP A 11 15.31 20.14 19.18
CA ASP A 11 15.61 21.49 18.73
C ASP A 11 16.73 21.50 17.69
N SER A 12 17.63 20.52 17.74
CA SER A 12 18.59 20.28 16.67
C SER A 12 17.87 19.81 15.39
N ALA A 13 17.92 20.63 14.34
CA ALA A 13 17.38 20.28 13.03
C ALA A 13 18.01 19.00 12.49
N SER A 14 19.34 18.85 12.62
CA SER A 14 20.08 17.67 12.17
C SER A 14 19.55 16.38 12.81
N THR A 15 19.33 16.38 14.14
CA THR A 15 18.82 15.20 14.86
C THR A 15 17.40 14.87 14.43
N ARG A 16 16.51 15.87 14.39
CA ARG A 16 15.11 15.73 14.03
C ARG A 16 14.95 15.16 12.61
N TRP A 17 15.66 15.74 11.64
CA TRP A 17 15.63 15.27 10.26
C TRP A 17 16.32 13.91 10.09
N GLY A 18 17.40 13.63 10.85
CA GLY A 18 18.01 12.31 10.88
C GLY A 18 17.05 11.22 11.38
N ILE A 19 16.29 11.48 12.43
CA ILE A 19 15.24 10.55 12.92
C ILE A 19 14.14 10.37 11.86
N MET A 20 13.69 11.46 11.21
CA MET A 20 12.70 11.36 10.15
C MET A 20 13.20 10.47 9.00
N LEU A 21 14.42 10.66 8.53
CA LEU A 21 14.99 9.81 7.47
C LEU A 21 15.11 8.35 7.91
N LEU A 22 15.49 8.09 9.15
CA LEU A 22 15.64 6.74 9.70
C LEU A 22 14.31 5.98 9.72
N VAL A 23 13.25 6.61 10.24
CA VAL A 23 11.93 5.95 10.28
C VAL A 23 11.24 5.93 8.90
N SER A 24 11.52 6.92 8.04
CA SER A 24 11.05 6.91 6.66
C SER A 24 11.72 5.83 5.81
N PHE A 25 12.98 5.48 6.12
CA PHE A 25 13.62 4.32 5.51
C PHE A 25 12.88 3.02 5.89
N THR A 26 12.50 2.84 7.17
CA THR A 26 11.65 1.71 7.59
C THR A 26 10.32 1.67 6.81
N MET A 27 9.72 2.83 6.58
CA MET A 27 8.52 2.96 5.74
C MET A 27 8.78 2.55 4.28
N ALA A 28 9.91 2.97 3.71
CA ALA A 28 10.28 2.63 2.34
C ALA A 28 10.50 1.13 2.15
N THR A 29 11.12 0.45 3.13
CA THR A 29 11.32 -1.02 3.07
C THR A 29 10.00 -1.79 3.13
N ASN A 30 8.99 -1.27 3.87
CA ASN A 30 7.64 -1.81 3.87
C ASN A 30 7.02 -1.73 2.47
N TYR A 31 7.00 -0.54 1.85
CA TYR A 31 6.46 -0.35 0.50
C TYR A 31 7.25 -1.11 -0.57
N TYR A 32 8.57 -1.23 -0.39
CA TYR A 32 9.40 -2.07 -1.26
C TYR A 32 8.92 -3.53 -1.23
N PHE A 33 8.82 -4.15 -0.05
CA PHE A 33 8.43 -5.55 0.04
C PHE A 33 7.02 -5.79 -0.47
N TYR A 34 6.08 -4.89 -0.17
CA TYR A 34 4.71 -4.97 -0.65
C TYR A 34 4.62 -5.11 -2.17
N ASP A 35 5.46 -4.40 -2.92
CA ASP A 35 5.41 -4.36 -4.37
C ASP A 35 6.48 -5.22 -5.07
N ALA A 36 7.49 -5.69 -4.34
CA ALA A 36 8.60 -6.49 -4.90
C ALA A 36 8.15 -7.81 -5.57
N LEU A 37 7.00 -8.35 -5.15
CA LEU A 37 6.44 -9.58 -5.71
C LEU A 37 5.62 -9.35 -6.98
N SER A 38 5.23 -8.11 -7.27
CA SER A 38 4.42 -7.81 -8.46
C SER A 38 5.11 -8.16 -9.78
N PRO A 39 6.40 -7.85 -9.98
CA PRO A 39 7.13 -8.26 -11.18
C PRO A 39 7.46 -9.76 -11.26
N LEU A 40 7.17 -10.53 -10.20
CA LEU A 40 7.53 -11.94 -10.09
C LEU A 40 6.36 -12.90 -10.33
N LYS A 41 5.15 -12.40 -10.67
CA LYS A 41 3.96 -13.22 -10.88
C LYS A 41 4.24 -14.38 -11.84
N PHE A 42 4.82 -14.10 -13.01
CA PHE A 42 5.13 -15.12 -14.02
C PHE A 42 6.07 -16.23 -13.51
N LEU A 43 6.98 -15.89 -12.58
CA LEU A 43 7.85 -16.89 -11.93
C LEU A 43 7.10 -17.69 -10.87
N MET A 44 6.20 -17.07 -10.12
CA MET A 44 5.38 -17.80 -9.15
C MET A 44 4.46 -18.80 -9.85
N GLU A 45 3.93 -18.48 -11.03
CA GLU A 45 3.18 -19.41 -11.86
C GLU A 45 4.06 -20.54 -12.37
N ARG A 46 5.21 -20.24 -12.94
CA ARG A 46 6.11 -21.22 -13.53
C ARG A 46 6.76 -22.16 -12.49
N GLU A 47 7.26 -21.59 -11.40
CA GLU A 47 8.09 -22.31 -10.42
C GLU A 47 7.29 -22.93 -9.26
N LEU A 48 6.15 -22.32 -8.89
CA LEU A 48 5.30 -22.80 -7.78
C LEU A 48 3.98 -23.43 -8.26
N GLY A 49 3.68 -23.36 -9.55
CA GLY A 49 2.44 -23.85 -10.13
C GLY A 49 1.21 -23.05 -9.69
N PHE A 50 1.37 -21.76 -9.37
CA PHE A 50 0.24 -20.92 -9.03
C PHE A 50 -0.62 -20.66 -10.27
N SER A 51 -1.94 -20.72 -10.10
CA SER A 51 -2.85 -20.09 -11.04
C SER A 51 -2.88 -18.56 -10.81
N SER A 52 -3.47 -17.81 -11.71
CA SER A 52 -3.66 -16.37 -11.47
C SER A 52 -4.58 -16.10 -10.29
N ALA A 53 -5.55 -16.99 -9.99
CA ALA A 53 -6.38 -16.93 -8.80
C ALA A 53 -5.57 -17.18 -7.52
N ASP A 54 -4.62 -18.15 -7.54
CA ASP A 54 -3.72 -18.40 -6.41
C ASP A 54 -2.83 -17.19 -6.13
N TYR A 55 -2.27 -16.56 -7.17
CA TYR A 55 -1.53 -15.32 -7.03
C TYR A 55 -2.40 -14.18 -6.48
N GLY A 56 -3.65 -14.11 -6.95
CA GLY A 56 -4.64 -13.15 -6.43
C GLY A 56 -4.96 -13.38 -4.96
N PHE A 57 -5.15 -14.63 -4.54
CA PHE A 57 -5.36 -15.00 -3.13
C PHE A 57 -4.13 -14.65 -2.27
N PHE A 58 -2.93 -15.00 -2.74
CA PHE A 58 -1.69 -14.65 -2.08
C PHE A 58 -1.57 -13.13 -1.85
N THR A 59 -1.81 -12.32 -2.86
CA THR A 59 -1.73 -10.85 -2.73
C THR A 59 -2.85 -10.28 -1.86
N ALA A 60 -4.06 -10.88 -1.88
CA ALA A 60 -5.18 -10.51 -1.02
C ALA A 60 -4.90 -10.77 0.47
N ALA A 61 -4.04 -11.75 0.79
CA ALA A 61 -3.70 -12.13 2.16
C ALA A 61 -3.14 -10.95 2.98
N TYR A 62 -2.44 -10.00 2.34
CA TYR A 62 -1.97 -8.75 2.97
C TYR A 62 -3.10 -7.95 3.62
N SER A 63 -4.25 -7.87 2.96
CA SER A 63 -5.36 -7.02 3.41
C SER A 63 -6.29 -7.69 4.41
N ILE A 64 -6.22 -9.02 4.56
CA ILE A 64 -7.08 -9.79 5.48
C ILE A 64 -7.02 -9.25 6.94
N PRO A 65 -5.82 -8.98 7.54
CA PRO A 65 -5.76 -8.44 8.89
C PRO A 65 -6.46 -7.08 9.02
N ASN A 66 -6.34 -6.24 8.01
CA ASN A 66 -6.95 -4.91 8.05
C ASN A 66 -8.47 -4.95 7.93
N VAL A 67 -9.00 -5.91 7.17
CA VAL A 67 -10.46 -6.10 7.01
C VAL A 67 -11.08 -6.75 8.24
N PHE A 68 -10.53 -7.89 8.71
CA PHE A 68 -11.16 -8.69 9.76
C PHE A 68 -10.71 -8.35 11.17
N LEU A 69 -9.48 -7.86 11.35
CA LEU A 69 -8.96 -7.45 12.64
C LEU A 69 -8.95 -5.92 12.79
N LEU A 70 -9.38 -5.18 11.76
CA LEU A 70 -9.42 -3.70 11.76
C LEU A 70 -8.08 -3.08 12.16
N MET A 71 -6.96 -3.60 11.64
CA MET A 71 -5.61 -3.27 12.13
C MET A 71 -5.25 -1.79 12.02
N ALA A 72 -5.82 -1.06 11.07
CA ALA A 72 -5.67 0.40 11.01
C ALA A 72 -6.22 1.10 12.27
N VAL A 73 -7.23 0.52 12.92
CA VAL A 73 -7.86 1.03 14.15
C VAL A 73 -7.25 0.40 15.39
N VAL A 74 -7.23 -0.93 15.43
CA VAL A 74 -6.73 -1.71 16.58
C VAL A 74 -5.24 -1.41 16.82
N GLY A 75 -4.44 -1.29 15.76
CA GLY A 75 -3.04 -0.89 15.83
C GLY A 75 -2.86 0.48 16.48
N GLY A 76 -3.73 1.44 16.16
CA GLY A 76 -3.75 2.76 16.81
C GLY A 76 -4.07 2.66 18.30
N ILE A 77 -5.08 1.87 18.69
CA ILE A 77 -5.45 1.66 20.09
C ILE A 77 -4.30 0.98 20.86
N ILE A 78 -3.66 -0.02 20.28
CA ILE A 78 -2.49 -0.68 20.88
C ILE A 78 -1.35 0.33 21.05
N LEU A 79 -1.10 1.16 20.03
CA LEU A 79 -0.09 2.21 20.04
C LEU A 79 -0.32 3.22 21.16
N ASP A 80 -1.57 3.62 21.40
CA ASP A 80 -1.92 4.57 22.46
C ASP A 80 -1.76 3.96 23.87
N LYS A 81 -2.07 2.67 24.03
CA LYS A 81 -1.98 1.98 25.33
C LYS A 81 -0.56 1.53 25.69
N ILE A 82 0.18 1.01 24.75
CA ILE A 82 1.50 0.36 24.98
C ILE A 82 2.65 1.31 24.64
N GLY A 83 2.38 2.32 23.80
CA GLY A 83 3.36 3.32 23.39
C GLY A 83 4.14 2.96 22.12
N ILE A 84 4.80 3.98 21.56
CA ILE A 84 5.42 3.94 20.22
C ILE A 84 6.50 2.86 20.10
N ARG A 85 7.35 2.71 21.12
CA ARG A 85 8.52 1.82 21.05
C ARG A 85 8.15 0.35 20.98
N ILE A 86 7.35 -0.11 21.93
CA ILE A 86 6.97 -1.54 22.04
C ILE A 86 6.09 -1.92 20.85
N THR A 87 5.07 -1.10 20.55
CA THR A 87 4.19 -1.33 19.40
C THR A 87 4.97 -1.33 18.10
N GLY A 88 5.83 -0.32 17.89
CA GLY A 88 6.64 -0.23 16.69
C GLY A 88 7.56 -1.44 16.53
N PHE A 89 8.33 -1.80 17.54
CA PHE A 89 9.20 -2.97 17.49
C PHE A 89 8.42 -4.25 17.18
N ALA A 90 7.32 -4.51 17.90
CA ALA A 90 6.54 -5.74 17.73
C ALA A 90 5.97 -5.86 16.30
N PHE A 91 5.37 -4.81 15.77
CA PHE A 91 4.72 -4.88 14.46
C PHE A 91 5.73 -4.81 13.30
N ILE A 92 6.84 -4.06 13.42
CA ILE A 92 7.95 -4.09 12.46
C ILE A 92 8.64 -5.47 12.48
N PHE A 93 8.75 -6.12 13.62
CA PHE A 93 9.26 -7.49 13.70
C PHE A 93 8.29 -8.50 13.06
N ILE A 94 6.99 -8.38 13.30
CA ILE A 94 5.98 -9.26 12.68
C ILE A 94 6.01 -9.12 11.16
N GLN A 95 6.10 -7.91 10.60
CA GLN A 95 6.20 -7.72 9.16
C GLN A 95 7.49 -8.32 8.59
N PHE A 96 8.63 -8.18 9.28
CA PHE A 96 9.90 -8.80 8.88
C PHE A 96 9.79 -10.33 8.91
N ALA A 97 9.26 -10.91 9.98
CA ALA A 97 9.03 -12.35 10.08
C ALA A 97 8.10 -12.85 8.98
N GLY A 98 7.03 -12.11 8.67
CA GLY A 98 6.12 -12.40 7.56
C GLY A 98 6.84 -12.42 6.20
N ALA A 99 7.72 -11.47 5.96
CA ALA A 99 8.52 -11.43 4.72
C ALA A 99 9.48 -12.63 4.61
N VAL A 100 10.12 -13.03 5.72
CA VAL A 100 10.97 -14.22 5.77
C VAL A 100 10.16 -15.48 5.50
N VAL A 101 8.96 -15.62 6.09
CA VAL A 101 8.05 -16.76 5.84
C VAL A 101 7.59 -16.79 4.37
N THR A 102 7.27 -15.63 3.77
CA THR A 102 6.92 -15.53 2.35
C THR A 102 8.08 -16.00 1.47
N ALA A 103 9.29 -15.50 1.70
CA ALA A 103 10.48 -15.87 0.94
C ALA A 103 10.83 -17.36 1.12
N TYR A 104 10.68 -17.88 2.32
CA TYR A 104 10.91 -19.29 2.62
C TYR A 104 9.89 -20.19 1.90
N GLY A 105 8.60 -19.87 1.97
CA GLY A 105 7.53 -20.64 1.30
C GLY A 105 7.66 -20.65 -0.23
N ALA A 106 8.23 -19.60 -0.81
CA ALA A 106 8.55 -19.55 -2.24
C ALA A 106 9.83 -20.30 -2.60
N SER A 107 10.70 -20.61 -1.64
CA SER A 107 12.02 -21.19 -1.91
C SER A 107 11.96 -22.62 -2.43
N PRO A 108 12.86 -23.02 -3.34
CA PRO A 108 12.99 -24.41 -3.78
C PRO A 108 13.26 -25.37 -2.62
N TYR A 109 14.00 -24.95 -1.60
CA TYR A 109 14.28 -25.76 -0.42
C TYR A 109 12.98 -26.17 0.29
N PHE A 110 12.07 -25.24 0.53
CA PHE A 110 10.76 -25.56 1.14
C PHE A 110 9.97 -26.51 0.25
N ASN A 111 9.88 -26.22 -1.04
CA ASN A 111 9.07 -26.99 -2.00
C ASN A 111 9.60 -28.41 -2.32
N GLN A 112 10.84 -28.70 -1.94
CA GLN A 112 11.45 -30.04 -2.02
C GLN A 112 11.29 -30.86 -0.72
N GLY A 113 10.39 -30.47 0.18
CA GLY A 113 10.16 -31.17 1.46
C GLY A 113 10.92 -30.58 2.64
N GLY A 114 11.25 -29.26 2.59
CA GLY A 114 11.88 -28.55 3.69
C GLY A 114 10.99 -28.46 4.94
N PHE A 115 11.55 -27.89 6.00
CA PHE A 115 10.88 -27.81 7.31
C PHE A 115 9.46 -27.24 7.22
N GLY A 116 8.48 -27.98 7.73
CA GLY A 116 7.07 -27.59 7.75
C GLY A 116 6.29 -27.92 6.47
N TYR A 117 6.93 -28.44 5.41
CA TYR A 117 6.24 -28.81 4.17
C TYR A 117 5.15 -29.84 4.39
N ASP A 118 5.45 -30.96 5.07
CA ASP A 118 4.49 -32.04 5.33
C ASP A 118 3.32 -31.54 6.18
N PHE A 119 3.60 -30.68 7.16
CA PHE A 119 2.54 -30.05 7.96
C PHE A 119 1.62 -29.21 7.07
N MET A 120 2.17 -28.35 6.23
CA MET A 120 1.37 -27.54 5.29
C MET A 120 0.65 -28.41 4.27
N ASN A 121 1.16 -29.55 3.91
CA ASN A 121 0.53 -30.49 2.98
C ASN A 121 -0.61 -31.33 3.62
N SER A 122 -0.65 -31.42 4.95
CA SER A 122 -1.61 -32.29 5.68
C SER A 122 -3.04 -31.77 5.73
N PHE A 123 -3.29 -30.48 5.49
CA PHE A 123 -4.61 -29.86 5.55
C PHE A 123 -4.88 -29.03 4.29
N TRP A 124 -6.17 -28.80 3.96
CA TRP A 124 -6.60 -28.08 2.76
C TRP A 124 -5.83 -28.52 1.50
N THR A 125 -5.88 -29.83 1.23
CA THR A 125 -5.06 -30.48 0.20
C THR A 125 -5.29 -29.98 -1.23
N ASN A 126 -6.37 -29.23 -1.46
CA ASN A 126 -6.64 -28.56 -2.73
C ASN A 126 -5.70 -27.36 -3.01
N TYR A 127 -4.95 -26.90 -2.01
CA TYR A 127 -4.01 -25.81 -2.13
C TYR A 127 -2.58 -26.27 -1.90
N SER A 128 -1.64 -25.80 -2.70
CA SER A 128 -0.24 -26.18 -2.56
C SER A 128 0.35 -25.71 -1.22
N PRO A 129 1.31 -26.44 -0.63
CA PRO A 129 2.05 -25.98 0.55
C PRO A 129 2.71 -24.63 0.34
N ALA A 130 3.23 -24.37 -0.87
CA ALA A 130 3.80 -23.07 -1.26
C ALA A 130 2.79 -21.94 -1.11
N LEU A 131 1.58 -22.10 -1.67
CA LEU A 131 0.54 -21.07 -1.59
C LEU A 131 0.16 -20.77 -0.14
N LYS A 132 -0.04 -21.81 0.68
CA LYS A 132 -0.40 -21.65 2.10
C LYS A 132 0.69 -20.91 2.89
N THR A 133 1.94 -21.29 2.69
CA THR A 133 3.07 -20.71 3.44
C THR A 133 3.36 -19.29 2.99
N THR A 134 3.39 -19.02 1.69
CA THR A 134 3.61 -17.67 1.16
C THR A 134 2.47 -16.74 1.57
N SER A 135 1.20 -17.21 1.50
CA SER A 135 0.04 -16.41 1.92
C SER A 135 0.02 -16.14 3.42
N LEU A 136 0.42 -17.11 4.26
CA LEU A 136 0.59 -16.91 5.69
C LEU A 136 1.67 -15.85 5.97
N GLY A 137 2.79 -15.92 5.27
CA GLY A 137 3.85 -14.92 5.37
C GLY A 137 3.36 -13.53 4.98
N PHE A 138 2.62 -13.42 3.88
CA PHE A 138 2.11 -12.14 3.39
C PHE A 138 0.97 -11.58 4.27
N PHE A 139 0.18 -12.45 4.91
CA PHE A 139 -0.77 -12.08 5.96
C PHE A 139 -0.06 -11.48 7.19
N LEU A 140 1.01 -12.13 7.69
CA LEU A 140 1.80 -11.62 8.81
C LEU A 140 2.49 -10.29 8.44
N PHE A 141 3.01 -10.21 7.22
CA PHE A 141 3.57 -8.96 6.71
C PHE A 141 2.52 -7.85 6.73
N GLY A 142 1.30 -8.08 6.24
CA GLY A 142 0.21 -7.10 6.25
C GLY A 142 -0.21 -6.71 7.68
N LEU A 143 -0.28 -7.67 8.60
CA LEU A 143 -0.58 -7.42 10.02
C LEU A 143 0.43 -6.43 10.64
N GLY A 144 1.72 -6.62 10.36
CA GLY A 144 2.77 -5.75 10.85
C GLY A 144 2.82 -4.40 10.15
N ALA A 145 2.66 -4.41 8.82
CA ALA A 145 2.83 -3.25 7.95
C ALA A 145 1.82 -2.13 8.27
N GLU A 146 0.54 -2.44 8.38
CA GLU A 146 -0.52 -1.46 8.61
C GLU A 146 -0.33 -0.71 9.94
N THR A 147 0.02 -1.43 11.01
CA THR A 147 0.28 -0.81 12.31
C THR A 147 1.60 -0.03 12.29
N SER A 148 2.63 -0.51 11.61
CA SER A 148 3.92 0.20 11.54
C SER A 148 3.81 1.56 10.83
N ILE A 149 2.94 1.69 9.82
CA ILE A 149 2.63 2.95 9.13
C ILE A 149 2.09 3.99 10.12
N VAL A 150 1.15 3.58 10.98
CA VAL A 150 0.58 4.46 12.02
C VAL A 150 1.64 4.85 13.06
N VAL A 151 2.47 3.89 13.48
CA VAL A 151 3.59 4.15 14.42
C VAL A 151 4.56 5.17 13.86
N ILE A 152 5.02 4.99 12.62
CA ILE A 152 5.98 5.89 11.97
C ILE A 152 5.41 7.29 11.85
N SER A 153 4.15 7.42 11.46
CA SER A 153 3.46 8.72 11.40
C SER A 153 3.44 9.40 12.77
N LYS A 154 3.13 8.65 13.84
CA LYS A 154 3.12 9.18 15.22
C LYS A 154 4.53 9.57 15.71
N VAL A 155 5.56 8.83 15.32
CA VAL A 155 6.97 9.22 15.57
C VAL A 155 7.26 10.59 14.98
N ILE A 156 6.93 10.79 13.69
CA ILE A 156 7.20 12.06 12.99
C ILE A 156 6.44 13.20 13.67
N VAL A 157 5.16 13.02 13.99
CA VAL A 157 4.36 14.02 14.71
C VAL A 157 4.99 14.36 16.07
N LYS A 158 5.42 13.35 16.84
CA LYS A 158 6.08 13.55 18.15
C LYS A 158 7.36 14.39 18.03
N TRP A 159 8.23 14.09 17.07
CA TRP A 159 9.54 14.74 16.92
C TRP A 159 9.45 16.12 16.26
N PHE A 160 8.41 16.37 15.47
CA PHE A 160 8.19 17.63 14.75
C PHE A 160 7.09 18.50 15.37
N LYS A 161 6.58 18.17 16.58
CA LYS A 161 5.55 19.00 17.25
C LYS A 161 6.01 20.46 17.40
N GLY A 162 5.23 21.38 16.84
CA GLY A 162 5.57 22.82 16.82
C GLY A 162 6.63 23.22 15.79
N LYS A 163 6.97 22.34 14.84
CA LYS A 163 7.97 22.56 13.79
C LYS A 163 7.39 22.16 12.43
N GLU A 164 8.19 21.73 11.46
CA GLU A 164 7.81 21.48 10.07
C GLU A 164 7.07 20.13 9.87
N ILE A 165 6.01 19.84 10.64
CA ILE A 165 5.30 18.54 10.63
C ILE A 165 4.81 18.16 9.23
N ALA A 166 4.16 19.09 8.52
CA ALA A 166 3.57 18.83 7.21
C ALA A 166 4.64 18.44 6.18
N LEU A 167 5.80 19.12 6.21
CA LEU A 167 6.93 18.81 5.34
C LEU A 167 7.50 17.43 5.68
N ALA A 168 7.68 17.10 6.97
CA ALA A 168 8.22 15.82 7.41
C ALA A 168 7.30 14.64 7.02
N LEU A 169 5.99 14.77 7.22
CA LEU A 169 5.00 13.76 6.79
C LEU A 169 4.95 13.61 5.26
N GLY A 170 5.02 14.74 4.53
CA GLY A 170 5.06 14.73 3.07
C GLY A 170 6.30 14.02 2.53
N LEU A 171 7.48 14.29 3.10
CA LEU A 171 8.72 13.60 2.72
C LEU A 171 8.71 12.11 3.10
N ASN A 172 8.12 11.74 4.24
CA ASN A 172 7.94 10.34 4.60
C ASN A 172 7.13 9.57 3.54
N ILE A 173 6.03 10.15 3.07
CA ILE A 173 5.21 9.56 1.99
C ILE A 173 6.01 9.50 0.68
N ALA A 174 6.77 10.53 0.36
CA ALA A 174 7.63 10.56 -0.82
C ALA A 174 8.68 9.43 -0.80
N ILE A 175 9.35 9.23 0.34
CA ILE A 175 10.34 8.16 0.55
C ILE A 175 9.67 6.78 0.46
N ALA A 176 8.44 6.62 0.98
CA ALA A 176 7.67 5.39 0.80
C ALA A 176 7.38 5.09 -0.69
N ARG A 177 7.03 6.10 -1.48
CA ARG A 177 6.82 5.97 -2.94
C ARG A 177 8.10 5.61 -3.69
N LEU A 178 9.26 6.11 -3.24
CA LEU A 178 10.56 5.67 -3.77
C LEU A 178 10.78 4.18 -3.51
N GLY A 179 10.40 3.67 -2.32
CA GLY A 179 10.44 2.23 -2.02
C GLY A 179 9.59 1.40 -3.00
N MET A 180 8.36 1.84 -3.27
CA MET A 180 7.46 1.22 -4.24
C MET A 180 8.06 1.20 -5.66
N GLY A 181 8.56 2.35 -6.13
CA GLY A 181 9.19 2.46 -7.46
C GLY A 181 10.47 1.61 -7.57
N ALA A 182 11.29 1.61 -6.52
CA ALA A 182 12.50 0.79 -6.46
C ALA A 182 12.16 -0.71 -6.52
N ALA A 183 11.10 -1.16 -5.89
CA ALA A 183 10.64 -2.55 -5.95
C ALA A 183 10.34 -2.99 -7.39
N MET A 184 9.60 -2.18 -8.13
CA MET A 184 9.25 -2.46 -9.53
C MET A 184 10.50 -2.54 -10.42
N ILE A 185 11.48 -1.65 -10.21
CA ILE A 185 12.72 -1.60 -11.01
C ILE A 185 13.70 -2.71 -10.62
N LEU A 186 13.92 -2.92 -9.32
CA LEU A 186 15.00 -3.80 -8.84
C LEU A 186 14.62 -5.27 -8.84
N SER A 187 13.36 -5.62 -8.51
CA SER A 187 12.96 -7.03 -8.39
C SER A 187 13.25 -7.85 -9.65
N PRO A 188 12.89 -7.42 -10.87
CA PRO A 188 13.22 -8.21 -12.05
C PRO A 188 14.74 -8.24 -12.36
N ARG A 189 15.52 -7.26 -11.90
CA ARG A 189 16.98 -7.21 -12.07
C ARG A 189 17.74 -8.09 -11.10
N LEU A 190 17.11 -8.47 -9.99
CA LEU A 190 17.69 -9.34 -8.96
C LEU A 190 17.39 -10.82 -9.20
N ILE A 191 16.63 -11.16 -10.26
CA ILE A 191 16.36 -12.54 -10.62
C ILE A 191 17.68 -13.23 -11.03
N ILE A 192 17.96 -14.35 -10.37
CA ILE A 192 19.13 -15.18 -10.68
C ILE A 192 18.64 -16.43 -11.43
N ASP A 193 19.05 -16.55 -12.67
CA ASP A 193 18.85 -17.76 -13.47
C ASP A 193 19.90 -18.80 -13.06
N SER A 194 19.49 -19.77 -12.26
CA SER A 194 20.36 -20.86 -11.86
C SER A 194 19.66 -22.17 -12.12
N SER A 195 20.25 -22.96 -13.00
CA SER A 195 19.85 -24.36 -13.25
C SER A 195 20.31 -25.32 -12.16
N ALA A 196 21.11 -24.86 -11.19
CA ALA A 196 21.59 -25.66 -10.07
C ALA A 196 20.64 -25.53 -8.88
N ILE A 197 20.42 -26.65 -8.17
CA ILE A 197 19.75 -26.67 -6.86
C ILE A 197 20.64 -25.87 -5.92
N THR A 198 20.26 -24.65 -5.66
CA THR A 198 21.05 -23.67 -4.92
C THR A 198 20.41 -23.44 -3.55
N PRO A 199 21.18 -22.87 -2.60
CA PRO A 199 20.66 -22.50 -1.30
C PRO A 199 19.43 -21.62 -1.40
N ILE A 200 18.72 -21.50 -0.31
CA ILE A 200 17.43 -20.81 -0.14
C ILE A 200 17.33 -19.46 -0.86
N TRP A 201 18.43 -18.72 -1.02
CA TRP A 201 18.41 -17.33 -1.55
C TRP A 201 19.06 -17.12 -2.92
N ASN A 202 19.76 -18.10 -3.48
CA ASN A 202 20.50 -17.94 -4.75
C ASN A 202 19.74 -18.55 -5.93
N ASN A 203 18.56 -18.03 -6.20
CA ASN A 203 17.67 -18.50 -7.28
C ASN A 203 16.66 -17.39 -7.64
N TRP A 204 15.58 -17.73 -8.34
CA TRP A 204 14.52 -16.80 -8.70
C TRP A 204 13.86 -16.08 -7.51
N THR A 205 14.00 -16.60 -6.27
CA THR A 205 13.48 -15.97 -5.06
C THR A 205 14.39 -14.89 -4.47
N ALA A 206 15.57 -14.67 -5.06
CA ALA A 206 16.52 -13.66 -4.59
C ALA A 206 15.91 -12.27 -4.37
N PRO A 207 15.03 -11.74 -5.26
CA PRO A 207 14.36 -10.45 -5.01
C PRO A 207 13.45 -10.47 -3.78
N ILE A 208 12.83 -11.60 -3.44
CA ILE A 208 11.98 -11.73 -2.26
C ILE A 208 12.85 -11.69 -0.99
N TRP A 209 13.96 -12.43 -0.99
CA TRP A 209 14.94 -12.42 0.11
C TRP A 209 15.60 -11.05 0.28
N PHE A 210 15.88 -10.36 -0.82
CA PHE A 210 16.39 -8.99 -0.76
C PHE A 210 15.39 -8.05 -0.10
N GLY A 211 14.10 -8.16 -0.42
CA GLY A 211 13.05 -7.39 0.25
C GLY A 211 12.94 -7.71 1.76
N ALA A 212 13.04 -8.99 2.14
CA ALA A 212 13.10 -9.40 3.55
C ALA A 212 14.35 -8.84 4.26
N LEU A 213 15.51 -8.85 3.60
CA LEU A 213 16.73 -8.23 4.11
C LEU A 213 16.56 -6.73 4.37
N LEU A 214 15.96 -6.01 3.41
CA LEU A 214 15.67 -4.58 3.58
C LEU A 214 14.76 -4.32 4.78
N LEU A 215 13.73 -5.16 4.99
CA LEU A 215 12.87 -5.06 6.18
C LEU A 215 13.63 -5.34 7.48
N GLY A 216 14.58 -6.28 7.46
CA GLY A 216 15.50 -6.53 8.59
C GLY A 216 16.35 -5.30 8.89
N ILE A 217 16.89 -4.63 7.87
CA ILE A 217 17.63 -3.37 8.02
C ILE A 217 16.69 -2.27 8.53
N GLY A 218 15.43 -2.21 8.06
CA GLY A 218 14.40 -1.30 8.55
C GLY A 218 14.09 -1.52 10.05
N LEU A 219 14.04 -2.78 10.49
CA LEU A 219 13.90 -3.13 11.91
C LEU A 219 15.08 -2.63 12.73
N LEU A 220 16.32 -2.82 12.25
CA LEU A 220 17.52 -2.29 12.91
C LEU A 220 17.51 -0.76 12.96
N ALA A 221 17.08 -0.10 11.89
CA ALA A 221 16.91 1.35 11.86
C ALA A 221 15.89 1.82 12.91
N PHE A 222 14.78 1.11 13.09
CA PHE A 222 13.80 1.42 14.14
C PHE A 222 14.36 1.18 15.55
N LEU A 223 15.20 0.16 15.77
CA LEU A 223 15.89 -0.05 17.04
C LEU A 223 16.83 1.11 17.37
N VAL A 224 17.56 1.63 16.38
CA VAL A 224 18.40 2.84 16.55
C VAL A 224 17.52 4.04 16.91
N TYR A 225 16.37 4.23 16.24
CA TYR A 225 15.40 5.24 16.60
C TYR A 225 14.97 5.12 18.07
N MET A 226 14.67 3.91 18.57
CA MET A 226 14.23 3.69 19.96
C MET A 226 15.28 4.21 20.99
N ILE A 227 16.57 4.08 20.70
CA ILE A 227 17.63 4.61 21.57
C ILE A 227 17.54 6.14 21.68
N TRP A 228 17.32 6.82 20.57
CA TRP A 228 17.15 8.28 20.54
C TRP A 228 15.84 8.72 21.21
N ASP A 229 14.76 7.95 21.01
CA ASP A 229 13.47 8.25 21.61
C ASP A 229 13.46 8.10 23.13
N ILE A 230 14.24 7.16 23.69
CA ILE A 230 14.45 7.02 25.14
C ILE A 230 15.16 8.26 25.69
N ARG A 231 16.16 8.79 24.98
CA ARG A 231 16.87 10.02 25.38
C ARG A 231 15.95 11.22 25.33
N PHE A 232 15.14 11.33 24.28
CA PHE A 232 14.16 12.40 24.12
C PHE A 232 13.12 12.40 25.26
N ASP A 233 12.56 11.25 25.62
CA ASP A 233 11.56 11.18 26.70
C ASP A 233 12.13 11.50 28.09
N ARG A 234 13.42 11.21 28.34
CA ARG A 234 14.09 11.63 29.59
C ARG A 234 14.18 13.14 29.72
N GLU A 235 14.36 13.85 28.60
CA GLU A 235 14.42 15.32 28.59
C GLU A 235 13.05 15.96 28.70
N VAL A 236 11.99 15.27 28.23
CA VAL A 236 10.62 15.83 28.15
C VAL A 236 9.76 15.45 29.36
N LYS A 237 10.09 14.40 30.12
CA LYS A 237 9.29 13.90 31.26
C LYS A 237 9.00 14.94 32.35
N GLU A 238 9.64 16.09 32.31
CA GLU A 238 9.41 17.15 33.29
C GLU A 238 8.15 18.02 32.99
N ARG A 239 7.48 17.91 31.82
CA ARG A 239 6.45 18.92 31.42
C ARG A 239 5.32 18.51 30.45
N MET A 240 4.92 17.27 30.27
CA MET A 240 3.80 16.97 29.36
C MET A 240 2.59 16.39 30.05
N GLU A 241 1.51 17.20 30.15
CA GLU A 241 0.14 16.71 30.19
C GLU A 241 -0.21 16.06 28.83
N ALA A 242 -0.89 14.91 28.88
CA ALA A 242 -1.32 14.21 27.69
C ALA A 242 -2.33 15.08 26.92
N ASP A 243 -2.03 15.41 25.67
CA ASP A 243 -3.03 15.93 24.74
C ASP A 243 -4.08 14.85 24.53
N PRO A 244 -5.39 15.15 24.65
CA PRO A 244 -6.43 14.18 24.35
C PRO A 244 -6.30 13.79 22.86
N THR A 245 -5.76 12.60 22.62
CA THR A 245 -5.71 12.00 21.29
C THR A 245 -7.15 11.78 20.82
N GLU A 246 -7.39 12.01 19.52
CA GLU A 246 -8.65 11.71 18.86
C GLU A 246 -8.93 10.21 18.96
N GLU A 247 -9.65 9.80 20.01
CA GLU A 247 -9.97 8.40 20.27
C GLU A 247 -11.00 7.90 19.24
N PHE A 248 -10.70 6.75 18.64
CA PHE A 248 -11.68 6.03 17.84
C PHE A 248 -12.88 5.62 18.71
N ARG A 249 -14.10 5.99 18.31
CA ARG A 249 -15.32 5.68 19.03
C ARG A 249 -16.31 4.94 18.15
N LEU A 250 -16.65 3.71 18.51
CA LEU A 250 -17.63 2.89 17.77
C LEU A 250 -18.99 3.59 17.61
N LYS A 251 -19.41 4.41 18.59
CA LYS A 251 -20.65 5.20 18.48
C LYS A 251 -20.59 6.24 17.36
N ASP A 252 -19.42 6.82 17.11
CA ASP A 252 -19.23 7.79 16.03
C ASP A 252 -19.25 7.11 14.66
N LEU A 253 -18.76 5.87 14.57
CA LEU A 253 -18.85 5.07 13.34
C LEU A 253 -20.31 4.88 12.90
N ALA A 254 -21.21 4.49 13.80
CA ALA A 254 -22.63 4.34 13.49
C ALA A 254 -23.24 5.64 12.93
N LYS A 255 -22.86 6.79 13.49
CA LYS A 255 -23.31 8.11 13.02
C LYS A 255 -22.72 8.47 11.65
N LEU A 256 -21.45 8.13 11.40
CA LEU A 256 -20.82 8.34 10.09
C LEU A 256 -21.49 7.52 9.00
N MET A 257 -21.89 6.27 9.30
CA MET A 257 -22.58 5.39 8.36
C MET A 257 -24.01 5.87 7.99
N THR A 258 -24.55 6.88 8.66
CA THR A 258 -25.81 7.54 8.25
C THR A 258 -25.58 8.80 7.43
N ASN A 259 -24.35 9.30 7.33
CA ASN A 259 -24.01 10.49 6.53
C ASN A 259 -23.84 10.11 5.06
N ARG A 260 -24.74 10.61 4.21
CA ARG A 260 -24.77 10.30 2.78
C ARG A 260 -23.46 10.70 2.05
N SER A 261 -22.96 11.91 2.30
CA SER A 261 -21.70 12.37 1.68
C SER A 261 -20.53 11.50 2.12
N PHE A 262 -20.47 11.07 3.39
CA PHE A 262 -19.45 10.15 3.88
C PHE A 262 -19.52 8.77 3.20
N LEU A 263 -20.72 8.23 3.01
CA LEU A 263 -20.90 6.98 2.27
C LEU A 263 -20.48 7.10 0.80
N LEU A 264 -20.82 8.20 0.15
CA LEU A 264 -20.45 8.45 -1.25
C LEU A 264 -18.95 8.58 -1.44
N ILE A 265 -18.26 9.31 -0.55
CA ILE A 265 -16.79 9.45 -0.64
C ILE A 265 -16.08 8.13 -0.26
N SER A 266 -16.64 7.35 0.66
CA SER A 266 -16.12 6.02 1.01
C SER A 266 -16.30 5.02 -0.13
N ALA A 267 -17.45 5.04 -0.83
CA ALA A 267 -17.71 4.23 -2.00
C ALA A 267 -16.80 4.63 -3.19
N LEU A 268 -16.56 5.92 -3.37
CA LEU A 268 -15.57 6.42 -4.34
C LEU A 268 -14.15 5.94 -3.97
N CYS A 269 -13.79 5.99 -2.69
CA CYS A 269 -12.50 5.51 -2.20
C CYS A 269 -12.27 4.03 -2.55
N VAL A 270 -13.19 3.14 -2.18
CA VAL A 270 -13.03 1.71 -2.46
C VAL A 270 -12.97 1.42 -3.95
N THR A 271 -13.83 2.03 -4.76
CA THR A 271 -13.85 1.78 -6.22
C THR A 271 -12.58 2.27 -6.90
N PHE A 272 -12.09 3.45 -6.52
CA PHE A 272 -10.87 4.02 -7.08
C PHE A 272 -9.62 3.22 -6.70
N TYR A 273 -9.41 2.96 -5.41
CA TYR A 273 -8.24 2.23 -4.94
C TYR A 273 -8.23 0.76 -5.39
N SER A 274 -9.41 0.13 -5.50
CA SER A 274 -9.56 -1.24 -6.03
C SER A 274 -9.22 -1.36 -7.52
N ALA A 275 -9.35 -0.27 -8.28
CA ALA A 275 -8.96 -0.27 -9.68
C ALA A 275 -7.46 0.07 -9.90
N VAL A 276 -6.75 0.61 -8.89
CA VAL A 276 -5.34 0.99 -9.01
C VAL A 276 -4.41 -0.04 -8.38
N PHE A 277 -4.53 -0.33 -7.08
CA PHE A 277 -3.58 -1.20 -6.40
C PHE A 277 -3.63 -2.66 -6.86
N PRO A 278 -4.82 -3.31 -6.98
CA PRO A 278 -4.90 -4.64 -7.56
C PRO A 278 -4.36 -4.70 -8.99
N PHE A 279 -4.64 -3.69 -9.83
CA PHE A 279 -4.06 -3.59 -11.16
C PHE A 279 -2.53 -3.59 -11.10
N MET A 280 -1.92 -2.82 -10.19
CA MET A 280 -0.46 -2.75 -10.05
C MET A 280 0.19 -4.10 -9.69
N LYS A 281 -0.54 -5.00 -9.01
CA LYS A 281 -0.06 -6.37 -8.74
C LYS A 281 0.08 -7.21 -10.01
N TYR A 282 -0.71 -6.92 -11.03
CA TYR A 282 -0.71 -7.62 -12.31
C TYR A 282 -0.06 -6.80 -13.44
N ALA A 283 0.23 -5.51 -13.24
CA ALA A 283 0.71 -4.62 -14.29
C ALA A 283 2.00 -5.10 -14.98
N PRO A 284 3.05 -5.56 -14.25
CA PRO A 284 4.24 -6.10 -14.94
C PRO A 284 3.92 -7.31 -15.80
N ASP A 285 3.09 -8.24 -15.31
CA ASP A 285 2.68 -9.43 -16.05
C ASP A 285 1.82 -9.07 -17.28
N LEU A 286 0.91 -8.10 -17.16
CA LEU A 286 0.19 -7.52 -18.30
C LEU A 286 1.16 -6.98 -19.37
N MET A 287 2.23 -6.28 -18.96
CA MET A 287 3.21 -5.73 -19.90
C MET A 287 3.93 -6.84 -20.65
N ILE A 288 4.32 -7.91 -19.96
CA ILE A 288 4.95 -9.08 -20.57
C ILE A 288 3.97 -9.74 -21.56
N ASN A 289 2.76 -10.07 -21.12
CA ASN A 289 1.80 -10.85 -21.90
C ASN A 289 1.20 -10.07 -23.09
N LYS A 290 0.84 -8.80 -22.90
CA LYS A 290 0.15 -8.02 -23.94
C LYS A 290 1.12 -7.31 -24.89
N PHE A 291 2.25 -6.81 -24.38
CA PHE A 291 3.17 -5.98 -25.17
C PHE A 291 4.48 -6.70 -25.51
N GLY A 292 4.67 -7.93 -25.04
CA GLY A 292 5.86 -8.74 -25.36
C GLY A 292 7.18 -8.15 -24.81
N VAL A 293 7.11 -7.29 -23.80
CA VAL A 293 8.32 -6.69 -23.21
C VAL A 293 8.98 -7.64 -22.22
N ASN A 294 10.29 -7.53 -22.06
CA ASN A 294 11.00 -8.32 -21.08
C ASN A 294 10.63 -7.90 -19.64
N PRO A 295 10.84 -8.77 -18.62
CA PRO A 295 10.47 -8.50 -17.24
C PRO A 295 11.07 -7.21 -16.66
N THR A 296 12.28 -6.85 -17.05
CA THR A 296 12.96 -5.63 -16.61
C THR A 296 12.23 -4.38 -17.11
N LEU A 297 11.92 -4.33 -18.40
CA LEU A 297 11.17 -3.20 -18.98
C LEU A 297 9.74 -3.15 -18.46
N ALA A 298 9.10 -4.29 -18.20
CA ALA A 298 7.78 -4.36 -17.57
C ALA A 298 7.78 -3.70 -16.19
N GLY A 299 8.79 -3.96 -15.37
CA GLY A 299 8.99 -3.31 -14.09
C GLY A 299 9.25 -1.80 -14.21
N ASP A 300 10.08 -1.38 -15.17
CA ASP A 300 10.35 0.03 -15.44
C ASP A 300 9.06 0.79 -15.81
N ILE A 301 8.23 0.22 -16.68
CA ILE A 301 6.94 0.80 -17.07
C ILE A 301 6.01 0.89 -15.85
N ALA A 302 5.92 -0.16 -15.04
CA ALA A 302 5.08 -0.15 -13.83
C ALA A 302 5.56 0.90 -12.81
N SER A 303 6.86 1.19 -12.73
CA SER A 303 7.42 2.20 -11.83
C SER A 303 7.00 3.64 -12.15
N ILE A 304 6.49 3.91 -13.34
CA ILE A 304 6.02 5.24 -13.75
C ILE A 304 4.93 5.76 -12.80
N LEU A 305 4.03 4.87 -12.31
CA LEU A 305 2.99 5.27 -11.38
C LEU A 305 3.54 5.84 -10.07
N PRO A 306 4.36 5.12 -9.27
CA PRO A 306 4.88 5.65 -8.02
C PRO A 306 5.75 6.90 -8.21
N PHE A 307 6.58 6.96 -9.25
CA PHE A 307 7.37 8.16 -9.54
C PHE A 307 6.49 9.33 -10.00
N GLY A 308 5.45 9.08 -10.79
CA GLY A 308 4.47 10.09 -11.15
C GLY A 308 3.82 10.72 -9.92
N THR A 309 3.52 9.93 -8.88
CA THR A 309 2.92 10.45 -7.64
C THR A 309 3.84 11.42 -6.89
N LEU A 310 5.15 11.22 -6.95
CA LEU A 310 6.12 12.15 -6.32
C LEU A 310 6.01 13.57 -6.91
N VAL A 311 5.79 13.64 -8.22
CA VAL A 311 5.72 14.92 -8.95
C VAL A 311 4.32 15.54 -8.87
N PHE A 312 3.29 14.76 -9.15
CA PHE A 312 1.94 15.28 -9.34
C PHE A 312 1.14 15.45 -8.04
N THR A 313 1.41 14.66 -6.99
CA THR A 313 0.67 14.80 -5.72
C THR A 313 0.83 16.19 -5.09
N PRO A 314 2.05 16.79 -4.97
CA PRO A 314 2.19 18.15 -4.48
C PRO A 314 1.46 19.20 -5.34
N VAL A 315 1.47 19.02 -6.67
CA VAL A 315 0.78 19.92 -7.60
C VAL A 315 -0.73 19.91 -7.36
N PHE A 316 -1.33 18.72 -7.25
CA PHE A 316 -2.77 18.61 -7.02
C PHE A 316 -3.17 19.01 -5.60
N ALA A 317 -2.34 18.74 -4.59
CA ALA A 317 -2.55 19.25 -3.24
C ALA A 317 -2.58 20.77 -3.22
N TYR A 318 -1.62 21.42 -3.91
CA TYR A 318 -1.62 22.89 -4.07
C TYR A 318 -2.89 23.41 -4.74
N ILE A 319 -3.37 22.73 -5.80
CA ILE A 319 -4.63 23.12 -6.47
C ILE A 319 -5.81 23.00 -5.51
N CYS A 320 -5.91 21.92 -4.72
CA CYS A 320 -6.98 21.76 -3.73
C CYS A 320 -6.92 22.82 -2.63
N ASP A 321 -5.73 23.20 -2.19
CA ASP A 321 -5.56 24.20 -1.13
C ASP A 321 -5.95 25.60 -1.59
N TYR A 322 -5.53 26.03 -2.77
CA TYR A 322 -5.70 27.40 -3.24
C TYR A 322 -6.89 27.63 -4.18
N LYS A 323 -7.26 26.62 -5.00
CA LYS A 323 -8.37 26.73 -5.95
C LYS A 323 -9.60 25.91 -5.55
N GLY A 324 -9.43 24.96 -4.65
CA GLY A 324 -10.47 24.01 -4.27
C GLY A 324 -10.76 23.00 -5.37
N LYS A 325 -12.05 22.82 -5.69
CA LYS A 325 -12.54 21.92 -6.74
C LYS A 325 -12.35 20.43 -6.44
N SER A 326 -12.29 20.04 -5.17
CA SER A 326 -12.00 18.66 -4.78
C SER A 326 -12.97 17.64 -5.39
N ALA A 327 -14.29 17.90 -5.39
CA ALA A 327 -15.25 16.99 -6.01
C ALA A 327 -15.09 16.91 -7.54
N SER A 328 -14.79 18.04 -8.20
CA SER A 328 -14.48 18.07 -9.65
C SER A 328 -13.20 17.32 -9.99
N LEU A 329 -12.16 17.43 -9.16
CA LEU A 329 -10.90 16.71 -9.35
C LEU A 329 -11.11 15.20 -9.18
N MET A 330 -11.86 14.74 -8.17
CA MET A 330 -12.21 13.34 -8.00
C MET A 330 -12.96 12.77 -9.22
N LEU A 331 -13.86 13.56 -9.81
CA LEU A 331 -14.58 13.20 -11.03
C LEU A 331 -13.64 13.04 -12.23
N ILE A 332 -12.73 14.00 -12.43
CA ILE A 332 -11.71 13.93 -13.49
C ILE A 332 -10.82 12.69 -13.30
N GLY A 333 -10.34 12.44 -12.09
CA GLY A 333 -9.50 11.29 -11.81
C GLY A 333 -10.18 9.95 -12.04
N SER A 334 -11.47 9.82 -11.71
CA SER A 334 -12.24 8.62 -12.02
C SER A 334 -12.42 8.43 -13.54
N LEU A 335 -12.61 9.52 -14.30
CA LEU A 335 -12.69 9.46 -15.76
C LEU A 335 -11.34 9.05 -16.38
N LEU A 336 -10.21 9.60 -15.87
CA LEU A 336 -8.88 9.18 -16.31
C LEU A 336 -8.63 7.69 -16.02
N LEU A 337 -9.14 7.17 -14.90
CA LEU A 337 -9.03 5.75 -14.58
C LEU A 337 -9.77 4.87 -15.59
N VAL A 338 -11.01 5.26 -16.00
CA VAL A 338 -11.74 4.59 -17.08
C VAL A 338 -10.92 4.62 -18.37
N PHE A 339 -10.41 5.80 -18.75
CA PHE A 339 -9.59 5.97 -19.95
C PHE A 339 -8.39 5.04 -19.95
N VAL A 340 -7.64 4.95 -18.85
CA VAL A 340 -6.46 4.09 -18.71
C VAL A 340 -6.80 2.62 -18.95
N HIS A 341 -7.78 2.10 -18.19
CA HIS A 341 -8.12 0.68 -18.28
C HIS A 341 -8.76 0.32 -19.62
N MET A 342 -9.56 1.20 -20.20
CA MET A 342 -10.09 1.02 -21.55
C MET A 342 -8.98 1.04 -22.61
N THR A 343 -8.01 1.96 -22.50
CA THR A 343 -6.86 2.01 -23.40
C THR A 343 -6.07 0.69 -23.32
N PHE A 344 -5.78 0.21 -22.12
CA PHE A 344 -5.14 -1.09 -21.95
C PHE A 344 -6.00 -2.26 -22.45
N ALA A 345 -7.33 -2.21 -22.34
CA ALA A 345 -8.20 -3.31 -22.78
C ALA A 345 -8.28 -3.42 -24.30
N VAL A 346 -8.53 -2.31 -25.00
CA VAL A 346 -8.97 -2.33 -26.40
C VAL A 346 -7.94 -1.82 -27.40
N THR A 347 -6.77 -1.31 -26.96
CA THR A 347 -5.74 -0.79 -27.85
C THR A 347 -4.40 -1.49 -27.65
N THR A 348 -3.50 -1.28 -28.62
CA THR A 348 -2.08 -1.67 -28.54
C THR A 348 -1.17 -0.44 -28.41
N LEU A 349 -1.74 0.68 -27.93
CA LEU A 349 -0.99 1.90 -27.68
C LEU A 349 0.15 1.60 -26.68
N THR A 350 1.31 2.22 -26.90
CA THR A 350 2.46 2.03 -26.02
C THR A 350 2.08 2.16 -24.54
N PRO A 351 2.47 1.20 -23.68
CA PRO A 351 2.03 1.17 -22.26
C PRO A 351 2.53 2.34 -21.41
N PHE A 352 3.53 3.08 -21.87
CA PHE A 352 4.05 4.27 -21.18
C PHE A 352 2.99 5.35 -21.00
N ILE A 353 2.15 5.59 -22.02
CA ILE A 353 1.14 6.64 -22.00
C ILE A 353 0.05 6.34 -20.95
N PRO A 354 -0.67 5.19 -20.99
CA PRO A 354 -1.68 4.91 -19.98
C PRO A 354 -1.09 4.77 -18.56
N MET A 355 0.14 4.26 -18.38
CA MET A 355 0.78 4.23 -17.07
C MET A 355 1.09 5.63 -16.55
N PHE A 356 1.53 6.55 -17.39
CA PHE A 356 1.73 7.95 -17.03
C PHE A 356 0.40 8.60 -16.60
N VAL A 357 -0.66 8.42 -17.39
CA VAL A 357 -2.01 8.93 -17.07
C VAL A 357 -2.54 8.31 -15.77
N LEU A 358 -2.24 7.03 -15.51
CA LEU A 358 -2.60 6.38 -14.24
C LEU A 358 -1.88 7.04 -13.05
N GLY A 359 -0.60 7.39 -13.20
CA GLY A 359 0.17 8.14 -12.19
C GLY A 359 -0.45 9.50 -11.89
N VAL A 360 -0.90 10.22 -12.93
CA VAL A 360 -1.64 11.48 -12.78
C VAL A 360 -2.95 11.27 -12.04
N ALA A 361 -3.77 10.29 -12.43
CA ALA A 361 -5.06 9.98 -11.79
C ALA A 361 -4.88 9.59 -10.32
N PHE A 362 -3.86 8.76 -10.03
CA PHE A 362 -3.54 8.31 -8.68
C PHE A 362 -2.93 9.40 -7.79
N SER A 363 -2.39 10.45 -8.35
CA SER A 363 -1.98 11.64 -7.60
C SER A 363 -3.15 12.56 -7.29
N LEU A 364 -4.04 12.72 -8.26
CA LEU A 364 -5.12 13.69 -8.25
C LEU A 364 -6.23 13.30 -7.26
N VAL A 365 -6.71 12.05 -7.31
CA VAL A 365 -7.85 11.64 -6.48
C VAL A 365 -7.51 11.62 -4.99
N PRO A 366 -6.41 11.00 -4.51
CA PRO A 366 -6.08 11.05 -3.09
C PRO A 366 -5.84 12.47 -2.56
N ALA A 367 -5.18 13.35 -3.35
CA ALA A 367 -4.94 14.74 -2.95
C ALA A 367 -6.25 15.53 -2.76
N ALA A 368 -7.30 15.20 -3.50
CA ALA A 368 -8.61 15.82 -3.37
C ALA A 368 -9.49 15.13 -2.31
N MET A 369 -9.44 13.81 -2.22
CA MET A 369 -10.37 13.00 -1.45
C MET A 369 -10.10 13.07 0.07
N TRP A 370 -8.86 12.87 0.51
CA TRP A 370 -8.55 12.83 1.94
C TRP A 370 -8.84 14.15 2.66
N PRO A 371 -8.48 15.34 2.13
CA PRO A 371 -8.89 16.60 2.74
C PRO A 371 -10.42 16.83 2.68
N ALA A 372 -11.11 16.32 1.64
CA ALA A 372 -12.56 16.45 1.52
C ALA A 372 -13.31 15.73 2.65
N VAL A 373 -12.78 14.60 3.17
CA VAL A 373 -13.36 13.91 4.33
C VAL A 373 -13.39 14.83 5.55
N ALA A 374 -12.32 15.60 5.78
CA ALA A 374 -12.26 16.54 6.90
C ALA A 374 -13.28 17.70 6.80
N LYS A 375 -13.79 18.00 5.58
CA LYS A 375 -14.88 18.96 5.39
C LYS A 375 -16.27 18.35 5.65
N ILE A 376 -16.43 17.04 5.45
CA ILE A 376 -17.70 16.32 5.60
C ILE A 376 -17.97 15.96 7.06
N VAL A 377 -16.90 15.73 7.83
CA VAL A 377 -16.97 15.15 9.17
C VAL A 377 -16.57 16.17 10.23
N GLU A 378 -17.23 16.14 11.39
CA GLU A 378 -16.85 16.95 12.57
C GLU A 378 -15.39 16.66 12.97
N THR A 379 -14.65 17.69 13.36
CA THR A 379 -13.21 17.62 13.68
C THR A 379 -12.87 16.51 14.69
N ASN A 380 -13.73 16.32 15.72
CA ASN A 380 -13.55 15.29 16.75
C ASN A 380 -13.82 13.84 16.27
N LYS A 381 -14.24 13.64 15.02
CA LYS A 381 -14.55 12.34 14.40
C LYS A 381 -13.66 12.01 13.20
N ILE A 382 -12.71 12.88 12.84
CA ILE A 382 -11.86 12.70 11.66
C ILE A 382 -11.06 11.41 11.76
N GLY A 383 -10.49 11.09 12.91
CA GLY A 383 -9.74 9.85 13.12
C GLY A 383 -10.60 8.59 12.90
N THR A 384 -11.84 8.60 13.42
CA THR A 384 -12.81 7.52 13.20
C THR A 384 -13.20 7.39 11.71
N ALA A 385 -13.38 8.53 11.02
CA ALA A 385 -13.72 8.55 9.61
C ALA A 385 -12.58 7.99 8.73
N TYR A 386 -11.36 8.39 8.99
CA TYR A 386 -10.20 7.86 8.26
C TYR A 386 -10.01 6.35 8.53
N GLY A 387 -10.11 5.90 9.77
CA GLY A 387 -10.04 4.47 10.10
C GLY A 387 -11.11 3.64 9.40
N ALA A 388 -12.36 4.14 9.35
CA ALA A 388 -13.43 3.50 8.60
C ALA A 388 -13.13 3.45 7.09
N MET A 389 -12.66 4.54 6.50
CA MET A 389 -12.30 4.58 5.08
C MET A 389 -11.15 3.64 4.75
N PHE A 390 -10.11 3.57 5.58
CA PHE A 390 -9.01 2.61 5.39
C PHE A 390 -9.49 1.17 5.44
N THR A 391 -10.41 0.83 6.35
CA THR A 391 -11.00 -0.52 6.41
C THR A 391 -11.84 -0.84 5.16
N ILE A 392 -12.67 0.11 4.71
CA ILE A 392 -13.47 -0.03 3.49
C ILE A 392 -12.56 -0.17 2.27
N GLN A 393 -11.50 0.62 2.19
CA GLN A 393 -10.48 0.52 1.14
C GLN A 393 -9.80 -0.86 1.16
N ALA A 394 -9.40 -1.34 2.35
CA ALA A 394 -8.73 -2.64 2.51
C ALA A 394 -9.62 -3.80 2.04
N PHE A 395 -10.94 -3.70 2.22
CA PHE A 395 -11.87 -4.69 1.66
C PHE A 395 -11.74 -4.81 0.14
N GLY A 396 -11.67 -3.68 -0.56
CA GLY A 396 -11.42 -3.67 -2.00
C GLY A 396 -10.06 -4.26 -2.37
N LEU A 397 -9.02 -3.91 -1.61
CA LEU A 397 -7.66 -4.45 -1.81
C LEU A 397 -7.54 -5.95 -1.50
N MET A 398 -8.44 -6.50 -0.70
CA MET A 398 -8.55 -7.93 -0.45
C MET A 398 -9.29 -8.66 -1.58
N VAL A 399 -10.43 -8.13 -2.01
CA VAL A 399 -11.35 -8.81 -2.93
C VAL A 399 -10.84 -8.75 -4.37
N PHE A 400 -10.40 -7.60 -4.85
CA PHE A 400 -10.12 -7.39 -6.28
C PHE A 400 -8.87 -8.09 -6.81
N PRO A 401 -7.74 -8.25 -6.09
CA PRO A 401 -6.65 -9.07 -6.59
C PRO A 401 -7.08 -10.51 -6.88
N TYR A 402 -7.87 -11.10 -5.98
CA TYR A 402 -8.41 -12.43 -6.16
C TYR A 402 -9.39 -12.50 -7.35
N LEU A 403 -10.29 -11.53 -7.47
CA LEU A 403 -11.24 -11.47 -8.60
C LEU A 403 -10.52 -11.30 -9.96
N ILE A 404 -9.45 -10.47 -10.01
CA ILE A 404 -8.64 -10.36 -11.24
C ILE A 404 -8.07 -11.72 -11.62
N GLY A 405 -7.52 -12.46 -10.65
CA GLY A 405 -6.96 -13.79 -10.88
C GLY A 405 -8.01 -14.78 -11.37
N VAL A 406 -9.16 -14.86 -10.71
CA VAL A 406 -10.28 -15.74 -11.10
C VAL A 406 -10.80 -15.41 -12.51
N VAL A 407 -10.98 -14.13 -12.82
CA VAL A 407 -11.41 -13.69 -14.17
C VAL A 407 -10.34 -14.03 -15.20
N LEU A 408 -9.05 -13.84 -14.84
CA LEU A 408 -7.96 -14.15 -15.76
C LEU A 408 -7.91 -15.64 -16.08
N ASP A 409 -7.97 -16.53 -15.09
CA ASP A 409 -7.98 -17.98 -15.28
C ASP A 409 -9.23 -18.43 -16.06
N HIS A 410 -10.41 -17.87 -15.75
CA HIS A 410 -11.66 -18.24 -16.42
C HIS A 410 -11.65 -17.93 -17.94
N TYR A 411 -11.07 -16.79 -18.33
CA TYR A 411 -11.02 -16.37 -19.75
C TYR A 411 -9.75 -16.83 -20.47
N ASN A 412 -8.83 -17.52 -19.77
CA ASN A 412 -7.60 -18.08 -20.34
C ASN A 412 -7.38 -19.53 -19.89
N PRO A 413 -8.32 -20.44 -20.20
CA PRO A 413 -8.22 -21.82 -19.75
C PRO A 413 -6.96 -22.51 -20.31
N GLY A 414 -6.25 -23.25 -19.49
CA GLY A 414 -5.05 -24.03 -19.89
C GLY A 414 -3.74 -23.20 -19.93
N VAL A 415 -3.79 -21.89 -19.74
CA VAL A 415 -2.56 -21.06 -19.77
C VAL A 415 -1.69 -21.36 -18.56
N ALA A 416 -2.24 -21.38 -17.34
CA ALA A 416 -1.49 -21.67 -16.12
C ALA A 416 -0.82 -23.05 -16.17
N GLU A 417 -1.55 -24.10 -16.62
CA GLU A 417 -1.06 -25.45 -16.77
C GLU A 417 0.07 -25.54 -17.80
N THR A 418 -0.06 -24.80 -18.93
CA THR A 418 0.97 -24.76 -19.96
C THR A 418 2.25 -24.11 -19.45
N LEU A 419 2.14 -23.00 -18.73
CA LEU A 419 3.29 -22.31 -18.13
C LEU A 419 3.99 -23.17 -17.07
N THR A 420 3.24 -23.82 -16.21
CA THR A 420 3.76 -24.76 -15.19
C THR A 420 4.47 -25.95 -15.81
N ALA A 421 3.98 -26.43 -16.97
CA ALA A 421 4.63 -27.50 -17.73
C ALA A 421 5.88 -27.05 -18.52
N GLY A 422 6.27 -25.77 -18.40
CA GLY A 422 7.42 -25.19 -19.10
C GLY A 422 7.14 -24.84 -20.57
N GLY A 423 5.87 -24.81 -20.98
CA GLY A 423 5.44 -24.35 -22.30
C GLY A 423 5.32 -22.82 -22.38
N GLU A 424 5.08 -22.32 -23.59
CA GLU A 424 4.81 -20.91 -23.83
C GLU A 424 3.30 -20.68 -23.98
N ALA A 425 2.74 -19.78 -23.18
CA ALA A 425 1.36 -19.34 -23.26
C ALA A 425 1.24 -17.88 -22.83
N VAL A 426 0.22 -17.19 -23.29
CA VAL A 426 0.04 -15.76 -23.10
C VAL A 426 -1.37 -15.49 -22.55
N TYR A 427 -1.48 -14.72 -21.47
CA TYR A 427 -2.74 -14.29 -20.93
C TYR A 427 -3.38 -13.14 -21.71
N ASN A 428 -4.67 -13.27 -22.01
CA ASN A 428 -5.50 -12.17 -22.50
C ASN A 428 -6.09 -11.42 -21.31
N TYR A 429 -5.61 -10.22 -21.07
CA TYR A 429 -6.02 -9.35 -19.95
C TYR A 429 -7.28 -8.52 -20.21
N THR A 430 -7.95 -8.66 -21.37
CA THR A 430 -9.06 -7.80 -21.77
C THR A 430 -10.16 -7.76 -20.71
N MET A 431 -10.62 -8.92 -20.21
CA MET A 431 -11.74 -8.97 -19.25
C MET A 431 -11.37 -8.43 -17.86
N PRO A 432 -10.22 -8.74 -17.24
CA PRO A 432 -9.79 -8.05 -16.03
C PRO A 432 -9.73 -6.53 -16.18
N LEU A 433 -9.22 -6.03 -17.30
CA LEU A 433 -9.13 -4.60 -17.58
C LEU A 433 -10.51 -3.94 -17.75
N LEU A 434 -11.46 -4.61 -18.40
CA LEU A 434 -12.84 -4.13 -18.48
C LEU A 434 -13.51 -4.10 -17.10
N MET A 435 -13.23 -5.09 -16.23
CA MET A 435 -13.70 -5.08 -14.84
C MET A 435 -13.13 -3.87 -14.07
N MET A 436 -11.85 -3.54 -14.25
CA MET A 436 -11.23 -2.36 -13.64
C MET A 436 -11.83 -1.06 -14.22
N ALA A 437 -12.08 -1.00 -15.53
CA ALA A 437 -12.76 0.13 -16.16
C ALA A 437 -14.17 0.33 -15.59
N ALA A 438 -14.92 -0.76 -15.36
CA ALA A 438 -16.24 -0.69 -14.73
C ALA A 438 -16.19 -0.10 -13.32
N LEU A 439 -15.16 -0.43 -12.51
CA LEU A 439 -14.93 0.24 -11.22
C LEU A 439 -14.69 1.75 -11.38
N GLY A 440 -13.93 2.14 -12.40
CA GLY A 440 -13.74 3.55 -12.74
C GLY A 440 -15.07 4.25 -13.09
N VAL A 441 -15.96 3.59 -13.85
CA VAL A 441 -17.30 4.11 -14.17
C VAL A 441 -18.15 4.25 -12.90
N ILE A 442 -18.14 3.24 -12.03
CA ILE A 442 -18.86 3.28 -10.75
C ILE A 442 -18.32 4.42 -9.87
N GLY A 443 -17.02 4.57 -9.79
CA GLY A 443 -16.36 5.67 -9.08
C GLY A 443 -16.73 7.05 -9.65
N PHE A 444 -16.79 7.17 -10.97
CA PHE A 444 -17.24 8.37 -11.66
C PHE A 444 -18.71 8.74 -11.30
N VAL A 445 -19.60 7.75 -11.22
CA VAL A 445 -20.98 7.96 -10.77
C VAL A 445 -21.00 8.45 -9.32
N PHE A 446 -20.23 7.83 -8.42
CA PHE A 446 -20.14 8.29 -7.02
C PHE A 446 -19.58 9.71 -6.92
N ALA A 447 -18.60 10.09 -7.73
CA ALA A 447 -18.07 11.43 -7.79
C ALA A 447 -19.12 12.47 -8.24
N ILE A 448 -19.96 12.13 -9.23
CA ILE A 448 -21.10 12.97 -9.66
C ILE A 448 -22.11 13.12 -8.52
N LEU A 449 -22.46 12.01 -7.86
CA LEU A 449 -23.44 12.03 -6.77
C LEU A 449 -22.90 12.84 -5.58
N LEU A 450 -21.63 12.69 -5.22
CA LEU A 450 -20.96 13.45 -4.17
C LEU A 450 -20.96 14.95 -4.51
N LYS A 451 -20.62 15.32 -5.74
CA LYS A 451 -20.64 16.73 -6.19
C LYS A 451 -22.05 17.34 -6.18
N ARG A 452 -23.10 16.54 -6.47
CA ARG A 452 -24.50 16.97 -6.37
C ARG A 452 -24.92 17.11 -4.91
N ASP A 453 -24.55 16.16 -4.07
CA ASP A 453 -24.88 16.16 -2.65
C ASP A 453 -24.23 17.35 -1.91
N ASP A 454 -22.98 17.72 -2.26
CA ASP A 454 -22.29 18.90 -1.73
C ASP A 454 -23.06 20.22 -1.96
N LYS A 455 -23.77 20.35 -3.10
CA LYS A 455 -24.59 21.53 -3.38
C LYS A 455 -25.77 21.70 -2.42
N THR A 456 -26.30 20.60 -1.89
CA THR A 456 -27.43 20.59 -0.95
C THR A 456 -26.98 20.58 0.50
N SER A 457 -25.90 19.87 0.78
CA SER A 457 -25.35 19.70 2.14
C SER A 457 -24.45 20.85 2.58
N GLY A 458 -23.87 21.61 1.61
CA GLY A 458 -23.11 22.83 1.89
C GLY A 458 -21.73 22.58 2.53
N TYR A 459 -21.11 21.40 2.36
CA TYR A 459 -19.78 21.10 2.92
C TYR A 459 -18.64 21.91 2.26
N GLY A 460 -18.90 22.46 1.06
CA GLY A 460 -17.92 23.27 0.35
C GLY A 460 -16.77 22.49 -0.26
N LEU A 461 -17.06 21.31 -0.82
CA LEU A 461 -16.02 20.47 -1.48
C LEU A 461 -15.40 21.15 -2.71
N GLU A 462 -16.10 22.10 -3.30
CA GLU A 462 -15.58 22.91 -4.43
C GLU A 462 -14.83 24.16 -3.98
N LEU A 463 -14.83 24.51 -2.68
CA LEU A 463 -14.12 25.64 -2.13
C LEU A 463 -12.67 25.30 -1.79
N PRO A 464 -11.74 26.28 -1.78
CA PRO A 464 -10.38 26.10 -1.32
C PRO A 464 -10.30 25.48 0.09
N ASN A 465 -9.23 24.74 0.37
CA ASN A 465 -8.98 24.23 1.74
C ASN A 465 -8.40 25.32 2.64
N LYS A 466 -7.60 26.24 2.07
CA LYS A 466 -7.16 27.47 2.74
C LYS A 466 -8.16 28.57 2.43
N MET A 467 -8.77 29.11 3.48
CA MET A 467 -9.48 30.39 3.42
C MET A 467 -8.47 31.45 3.85
N ASP A 468 -8.26 32.47 3.01
CA ASP A 468 -7.45 33.64 3.34
C ASP A 468 -8.05 34.42 4.52
#